data_97c0c486bd49249a78bae43792e7cf23
#
_entry.id   97c0c486bd49249a78bae43792e7cf23
#
_cell.length_a   1.000
_cell.length_b   1.000
_cell.length_c   1.000
_cell.angle_alpha   90.00
_cell.angle_beta   90.00
_cell.angle_gamma   90.00
#
_symmetry.space_group_name_H-M   'P 1'
#
loop_
_entity.id
_entity.type
_entity.pdbx_description
1 polymer ?
#
loop_
_entity_poly.entity_id
_entity_poly.type
_entity_poly.pdbx_seq_one_letter_code
_entity_poly.pdbx_strand_id
1 'polypeptide(L)'
;MFIGYQAIAVPAGAEQTAAALTIPPATQRAWLQASSNNIRFTLNGSPASPLHGMTLLVAQHPIWVEREDLANIRFCSANAAAGAQLDIQYWTTRDV
;
A
#
# COMPACT_ATOMS: atom_id res chain seq x y z
N MET A 1 -5.86 6.31 -16.49
CA MET A 1 -5.92 7.73 -16.10
C MET A 1 -5.83 7.85 -14.60
N PHE A 2 -5.02 8.77 -14.13
CA PHE A 2 -4.89 9.06 -12.70
C PHE A 2 -6.20 9.64 -12.16
N ILE A 3 -6.69 9.12 -11.04
CA ILE A 3 -7.96 9.57 -10.45
C ILE A 3 -7.88 9.91 -8.96
N GLY A 4 -6.77 9.71 -8.31
CA GLY A 4 -6.65 10.10 -6.90
C GLY A 4 -5.33 9.71 -6.27
N TYR A 5 -5.03 10.36 -5.15
CA TYR A 5 -3.80 10.16 -4.40
C TYR A 5 -4.12 10.12 -2.91
N GLN A 6 -3.41 9.28 -2.18
CA GLN A 6 -3.55 9.20 -0.74
C GLN A 6 -2.20 8.89 -0.11
N ALA A 7 -1.91 9.56 1.00
CA ALA A 7 -0.74 9.28 1.83
C ALA A 7 -1.24 8.72 3.16
N ILE A 8 -0.77 7.55 3.53
CA ILE A 8 -1.23 6.86 4.73
C ILE A 8 -0.09 6.70 5.70
N ALA A 9 -0.27 7.21 6.92
CA ALA A 9 0.68 6.97 8.00
C ALA A 9 0.53 5.52 8.47
N VAL A 10 1.68 4.82 8.55
CA VAL A 10 1.73 3.44 9.00
C VAL A 10 2.46 3.41 10.34
N PRO A 11 1.74 3.33 11.47
CA PRO A 11 2.38 3.37 12.78
C PRO A 11 3.32 2.20 13.02
N ALA A 12 4.32 2.43 13.86
CA ALA A 12 5.23 1.37 14.26
C ALA A 12 4.46 0.26 14.98
N GLY A 13 4.73 -0.99 14.64
CA GLY A 13 4.16 -2.15 15.32
C GLY A 13 2.68 -2.38 15.09
N ALA A 14 2.04 -1.65 14.18
CA ALA A 14 0.61 -1.81 13.91
C ALA A 14 0.38 -2.16 12.45
N GLU A 15 -0.45 -3.18 12.22
CA GLU A 15 -0.87 -3.56 10.88
C GLU A 15 -2.04 -2.69 10.43
N GLN A 16 -2.03 -2.31 9.16
CA GLN A 16 -3.15 -1.63 8.51
C GLN A 16 -3.77 -2.57 7.47
N THR A 17 -5.03 -2.36 7.19
CA THR A 17 -5.77 -3.16 6.19
C THR A 17 -6.33 -2.26 5.10
N ALA A 18 -7.04 -2.86 4.15
CA ALA A 18 -7.73 -2.11 3.09
C ALA A 18 -8.70 -1.06 3.63
N ALA A 19 -9.15 -1.20 4.88
CA ALA A 19 -10.04 -0.22 5.50
C ALA A 19 -9.36 1.15 5.68
N ALA A 20 -8.02 1.21 5.69
CA ALA A 20 -7.30 2.48 5.76
C ALA A 20 -7.27 3.21 4.42
N LEU A 21 -7.66 2.56 3.32
CA LEU A 21 -7.64 3.13 1.99
C LEU A 21 -8.99 3.76 1.66
N THR A 22 -8.94 4.90 0.98
CA THR A 22 -10.13 5.52 0.40
C THR A 22 -10.07 5.33 -1.11
N ILE A 23 -10.50 4.16 -1.57
CA ILE A 23 -10.37 3.76 -2.97
C ILE A 23 -11.49 4.38 -3.80
N PRO A 24 -11.18 5.24 -4.79
CA PRO A 24 -12.23 5.78 -5.66
C PRO A 24 -12.95 4.67 -6.42
N PRO A 25 -14.27 4.79 -6.65
CA PRO A 25 -15.06 3.71 -7.25
C PRO A 25 -14.57 3.26 -8.64
N ALA A 26 -13.99 4.17 -9.43
CA ALA A 26 -13.54 3.84 -10.79
C ALA A 26 -12.13 3.24 -10.82
N THR A 27 -11.51 3.00 -9.68
CA THR A 27 -10.14 2.49 -9.62
C THR A 27 -10.05 1.08 -10.21
N GLN A 28 -9.11 0.88 -11.12
CA GLN A 28 -8.78 -0.42 -11.68
C GLN A 28 -7.47 -0.95 -11.12
N ARG A 29 -6.54 -0.05 -10.80
CA ARG A 29 -5.25 -0.40 -10.21
C ARG A 29 -4.71 0.78 -9.45
N ALA A 30 -3.70 0.52 -8.64
CA ALA A 30 -3.04 1.54 -7.84
C ALA A 30 -1.53 1.40 -7.91
N TRP A 31 -0.85 2.51 -7.74
CA TRP A 31 0.59 2.61 -7.70
C TRP A 31 0.99 2.83 -6.25
N LEU A 32 1.80 1.92 -5.69
CA LEU A 32 2.20 1.96 -4.30
C LEU A 32 3.67 2.29 -4.16
N GLN A 33 3.99 3.17 -3.23
CA GLN A 33 5.36 3.55 -2.91
C GLN A 33 5.51 3.73 -1.40
N ALA A 34 6.64 3.28 -0.84
CA ALA A 34 6.95 3.49 0.57
C ALA A 34 7.75 4.77 0.75
N SER A 35 7.45 5.49 1.83
CA SER A 35 8.18 6.69 2.25
C SER A 35 8.58 6.54 3.72
N SER A 36 9.69 7.16 4.12
CA SER A 36 10.25 7.18 5.46
C SER A 36 10.90 5.87 5.86
N ASN A 37 10.21 4.75 5.76
CA ASN A 37 10.72 3.41 6.03
C ASN A 37 10.13 2.42 5.06
N ASN A 38 10.78 1.26 4.93
CA ASN A 38 10.26 0.18 4.12
C ASN A 38 8.94 -0.35 4.70
N ILE A 39 8.11 -0.90 3.84
CA ILE A 39 6.81 -1.45 4.21
C ILE A 39 6.76 -2.92 3.85
N ARG A 40 6.20 -3.74 4.75
CA ARG A 40 5.83 -5.12 4.48
C ARG A 40 4.35 -5.16 4.12
N PHE A 41 4.00 -5.93 3.12
CA PHE A 41 2.61 -6.04 2.70
C PHE A 41 2.27 -7.43 2.21
N THR A 42 1.00 -7.78 2.27
CA THR A 42 0.45 -8.99 1.67
C THR A 42 -0.77 -8.60 0.84
N LEU A 43 -1.08 -9.39 -0.18
CA LEU A 43 -2.21 -9.13 -1.07
C LEU A 43 -3.29 -10.20 -1.01
N ASN A 44 -3.13 -11.19 -0.14
CA ASN A 44 -4.07 -12.32 -0.04
C ASN A 44 -4.80 -12.37 1.30
N GLY A 45 -4.77 -11.28 2.06
CA GLY A 45 -5.43 -11.24 3.36
C GLY A 45 -4.64 -11.85 4.51
N SER A 46 -3.45 -12.39 4.24
CA SER A 46 -2.58 -12.91 5.31
C SER A 46 -2.03 -11.77 6.15
N PRO A 47 -1.79 -11.99 7.46
CA PRO A 47 -1.20 -10.94 8.29
C PRO A 47 0.17 -10.49 7.79
N ALA A 48 0.42 -9.19 7.87
CA ALA A 48 1.72 -8.60 7.59
C ALA A 48 2.39 -8.23 8.92
N SER A 49 3.70 -8.42 9.01
CA SER A 49 4.48 -8.05 10.19
C SER A 49 5.85 -7.58 9.74
N PRO A 50 6.67 -6.98 10.63
CA PRO A 50 8.03 -6.57 10.23
C PRO A 50 8.88 -7.70 9.66
N LEU A 51 8.53 -8.96 9.94
CA LEU A 51 9.27 -10.14 9.47
C LEU A 51 8.49 -10.97 8.45
N HIS A 52 7.28 -10.57 8.08
CA HIS A 52 6.42 -11.38 7.22
C HIS A 52 5.73 -10.52 6.18
N GLY A 53 5.79 -10.95 4.93
CA GLY A 53 5.19 -10.27 3.80
C GLY A 53 6.22 -9.86 2.77
N MET A 54 5.74 -9.32 1.65
CA MET A 54 6.60 -8.74 0.61
C MET A 54 7.14 -7.41 1.11
N THR A 55 8.36 -7.05 0.70
CA THR A 55 8.96 -5.78 1.10
C THR A 55 8.82 -4.76 0.00
N LEU A 56 8.25 -3.60 0.34
CA LEU A 56 8.23 -2.43 -0.52
C LEU A 56 9.31 -1.48 0.00
N LEU A 57 10.39 -1.32 -0.75
CA LEU A 57 11.55 -0.54 -0.34
C LEU A 57 11.33 0.94 -0.60
N VAL A 58 11.83 1.79 0.30
CA VAL A 58 11.74 3.26 0.15
C VAL A 58 12.39 3.72 -1.15
N ALA A 59 13.52 3.15 -1.53
CA ALA A 59 14.26 3.55 -2.73
C ALA A 59 13.81 2.83 -4.00
N GLN A 60 12.81 1.98 -3.90
CA GLN A 60 12.32 1.17 -4.99
C GLN A 60 11.36 1.97 -5.86
N HIS A 61 11.29 1.63 -7.14
CA HIS A 61 10.24 2.15 -8.01
C HIS A 61 8.87 1.72 -7.49
N PRO A 62 7.83 2.55 -7.68
CA PRO A 62 6.48 2.16 -7.29
C PRO A 62 6.05 0.87 -7.97
N ILE A 63 5.18 0.11 -7.31
CA ILE A 63 4.63 -1.12 -7.84
C ILE A 63 3.16 -0.92 -8.20
N TRP A 64 2.68 -1.65 -9.20
CA TRP A 64 1.28 -1.68 -9.58
C TRP A 64 0.56 -2.80 -8.85
N VAL A 65 -0.62 -2.51 -8.33
CA VAL A 65 -1.50 -3.49 -7.67
C VAL A 65 -2.89 -3.37 -8.27
N GLU A 66 -3.46 -4.49 -8.68
CA GLU A 66 -4.80 -4.52 -9.25
C GLU A 66 -5.86 -4.24 -8.18
N ARG A 67 -7.00 -3.69 -8.60
CA ARG A 67 -8.10 -3.33 -7.70
C ARG A 67 -8.52 -4.48 -6.79
N GLU A 68 -8.63 -5.66 -7.33
CA GLU A 68 -9.07 -6.84 -6.59
C GLU A 68 -8.09 -7.24 -5.50
N ASP A 69 -6.80 -6.99 -5.69
CA ASP A 69 -5.78 -7.27 -4.68
C ASP A 69 -5.76 -6.19 -3.60
N LEU A 70 -6.12 -4.96 -3.94
CA LEU A 70 -6.23 -3.88 -2.96
C LEU A 70 -7.28 -4.18 -1.90
N ALA A 71 -8.33 -4.91 -2.25
CA ALA A 71 -9.39 -5.25 -1.31
C ALA A 71 -8.89 -6.15 -0.18
N ASN A 72 -7.78 -6.85 -0.39
CA ASN A 72 -7.22 -7.81 0.56
C ASN A 72 -5.87 -7.38 1.12
N ILE A 73 -5.44 -6.15 0.84
CA ILE A 73 -4.11 -5.71 1.25
C ILE A 73 -4.02 -5.58 2.76
N ARG A 74 -2.88 -6.03 3.30
CA ARG A 74 -2.47 -5.75 4.67
C ARG A 74 -1.04 -5.26 4.61
N PHE A 75 -0.73 -4.26 5.40
CA PHE A 75 0.61 -3.66 5.38
C PHE A 75 1.00 -3.13 6.75
N CYS A 76 2.29 -3.09 6.99
CA CYS A 76 2.85 -2.53 8.21
C CYS A 76 4.25 -1.98 7.92
N SER A 77 4.79 -1.19 8.86
CA SER A 77 6.17 -0.77 8.75
C SER A 77 7.09 -2.00 8.87
N ALA A 78 8.12 -2.05 8.04
CA ALA A 78 9.14 -3.10 8.15
C ALA A 78 10.02 -2.91 9.37
N ASN A 79 9.95 -1.75 10.01
CA ASN A 79 10.68 -1.44 11.24
C ASN A 79 9.71 -1.46 12.41
N ALA A 80 9.90 -2.38 13.36
CA ALA A 80 9.01 -2.52 14.51
C ALA A 80 9.08 -1.31 15.46
N ALA A 81 10.12 -0.49 15.38
CA ALA A 81 10.34 0.65 16.27
C ALA A 81 10.00 2.00 15.62
N ALA A 82 9.75 2.04 14.33
CA ALA A 82 9.48 3.30 13.62
C ALA A 82 8.38 3.12 12.58
N GLY A 83 7.56 4.13 12.42
CA GLY A 83 6.51 4.14 11.42
C GLY A 83 7.03 4.39 10.01
N ALA A 84 6.15 4.23 9.04
CA ALA A 84 6.42 4.49 7.63
C ALA A 84 5.25 5.27 7.05
N GLN A 85 5.34 5.59 5.77
CA GLN A 85 4.22 6.19 5.03
C GLN A 85 4.03 5.41 3.74
N LEU A 86 2.78 5.10 3.42
CA LEU A 86 2.42 4.49 2.16
C LEU A 86 1.78 5.54 1.27
N ASP A 87 2.41 5.78 0.12
CA ASP A 87 1.88 6.71 -0.89
C ASP A 87 1.19 5.89 -1.96
N ILE A 88 -0.05 6.25 -2.28
CA ILE A 88 -0.88 5.52 -3.23
C ILE A 88 -1.42 6.48 -4.28
N GLN A 89 -1.28 6.10 -5.55
CA GLN A 89 -1.97 6.75 -6.64
C GLN A 89 -2.98 5.77 -7.21
N TYR A 90 -4.22 6.22 -7.37
CA TYR A 90 -5.30 5.40 -7.91
C TYR A 90 -5.48 5.74 -9.39
N TRP A 91 -5.64 4.69 -10.19
CA TRP A 91 -5.74 4.82 -11.65
C TRP A 91 -6.90 4.01 -12.18
N THR A 92 -7.55 4.54 -13.21
CA THR A 92 -8.45 3.73 -14.06
C THR A 92 -7.65 3.26 -15.26
N THR A 93 -8.03 2.11 -15.82
CA THR A 93 -7.40 1.61 -17.04
C THR A 93 -7.89 2.32 -18.30
N ARG A 94 -8.93 3.13 -18.18
CA ARG A 94 -9.41 3.89 -19.32
C ARG A 94 -8.45 5.02 -19.64
N ASP A 95 -8.09 5.11 -20.89
CA ASP A 95 -7.16 6.13 -21.36
C ASP A 95 -7.85 7.24 -22.14
N VAL A 96 -9.12 7.26 -22.13
CA VAL A 96 -9.89 8.23 -22.90
C VAL A 96 -10.48 9.29 -22.05
#